data_2445463d074330cc7b6c8a618f4133c0
#
_entry.id   2445463d074330cc7b6c8a618f4133c0
#
_cell.length_a   1.000
_cell.length_b   1.000
_cell.length_c   1.000
_cell.angle_alpha   90.00
_cell.angle_beta   90.00
_cell.angle_gamma   90.00
#
_symmetry.space_group_name_H-M   'P 1'
#
loop_
_entity.id
_entity.type
_entity.pdbx_description
1 polymer ?
#
loop_
_entity_poly.entity_id
_entity_poly.type
_entity_poly.pdbx_seq_one_letter_code
_entity_poly.pdbx_strand_id
1 'polypeptide(L)'
;RHVTKDETYKLIEQFREEVPGIHLRTTLMVGHPGETEADFEELKEFVRKVRFDRMGAFAYSEEEGTYAAAEYEDSIPQEVKQARLDELMSIQQGISGELSAEKVGRQMKVIIDRLEGEYYIGRTEFDSPEVDPEVLIERGDRALHIGNFYHVEIVKSDDFDLFGRII
;
A
#
# COMPACT_ATOMS: atom_id res chain seq x y z
N ARG A 1 -7.79 5.26 22.78
CA ARG A 1 -8.66 5.79 21.73
C ARG A 1 -9.70 4.71 21.41
N HIS A 2 -10.96 4.97 21.72
CA HIS A 2 -12.04 4.02 21.47
C HIS A 2 -12.65 4.35 20.11
N VAL A 3 -12.19 3.65 19.07
CA VAL A 3 -12.81 3.68 17.74
C VAL A 3 -13.26 2.26 17.43
N THR A 4 -14.52 2.10 17.10
CA THR A 4 -15.09 0.80 16.79
C THR A 4 -14.81 0.42 15.32
N LYS A 5 -14.98 -0.87 15.02
CA LYS A 5 -14.89 -1.40 13.67
C LYS A 5 -15.86 -0.67 12.72
N ASP A 6 -17.13 -0.53 13.12
CA ASP A 6 -18.16 0.11 12.30
C ASP A 6 -17.88 1.59 12.03
N GLU A 7 -17.32 2.30 13.02
CA GLU A 7 -16.89 3.68 12.84
C GLU A 7 -15.72 3.78 11.85
N THR A 8 -14.81 2.82 11.87
CA THR A 8 -13.69 2.77 10.91
C THR A 8 -14.19 2.54 9.49
N TYR A 9 -15.10 1.60 9.27
CA TYR A 9 -15.69 1.39 7.94
C TYR A 9 -16.43 2.63 7.44
N LYS A 10 -17.27 3.25 8.28
CA LYS A 10 -18.01 4.46 7.92
C LYS A 10 -17.08 5.61 7.56
N LEU A 11 -15.99 5.78 8.31
CA LEU A 11 -14.99 6.82 8.03
C LEU A 11 -14.33 6.61 6.66
N ILE A 12 -13.97 5.36 6.33
CA ILE A 12 -13.36 5.02 5.03
C ILE A 12 -14.36 5.28 3.89
N GLU A 13 -15.61 4.86 4.05
CA GLU A 13 -16.67 5.11 3.09
C GLU A 13 -16.87 6.61 2.87
N GLN A 14 -16.94 7.39 3.94
CA GLN A 14 -17.05 8.85 3.88
C GLN A 14 -15.88 9.49 3.13
N PHE A 15 -14.63 9.08 3.38
CA PHE A 15 -13.49 9.60 2.63
C PHE A 15 -13.62 9.34 1.12
N ARG A 16 -14.07 8.16 0.72
CA ARG A 16 -14.25 7.82 -0.69
C ARG A 16 -15.39 8.57 -1.37
N GLU A 17 -16.45 8.86 -0.62
CA GLU A 17 -17.58 9.65 -1.11
C GLU A 17 -17.22 11.13 -1.23
N GLU A 18 -16.57 11.72 -0.23
CA GLU A 18 -16.24 13.15 -0.21
C GLU A 18 -15.05 13.50 -1.11
N VAL A 19 -14.12 12.55 -1.33
CA VAL A 19 -12.92 12.74 -2.14
C VAL A 19 -12.82 11.61 -3.18
N PRO A 20 -13.55 11.71 -4.31
CA PRO A 20 -13.50 10.71 -5.37
C PRO A 20 -12.07 10.50 -5.87
N GLY A 21 -11.63 9.23 -5.92
CA GLY A 21 -10.29 8.87 -6.35
C GLY A 21 -9.21 9.01 -5.27
N ILE A 22 -9.59 9.24 -4.01
CA ILE A 22 -8.64 9.25 -2.89
C ILE A 22 -7.89 7.91 -2.81
N HIS A 23 -6.57 8.00 -2.68
CA HIS A 23 -5.74 6.84 -2.39
C HIS A 23 -5.55 6.69 -0.87
N LEU A 24 -5.99 5.57 -0.33
CA LEU A 24 -5.93 5.29 1.10
C LEU A 24 -4.71 4.46 1.43
N ARG A 25 -3.94 4.96 2.39
CA ARG A 25 -2.80 4.26 2.98
C ARG A 25 -3.10 3.87 4.43
N THR A 26 -2.68 2.67 4.82
CA THR A 26 -2.75 2.22 6.22
C THR A 26 -1.51 1.44 6.61
N THR A 27 -1.34 1.28 7.92
CA THR A 27 -0.39 0.35 8.50
C THR A 27 -1.12 -0.48 9.55
N LEU A 28 -0.97 -1.79 9.46
CA LEU A 28 -1.62 -2.75 10.34
C LEU A 28 -0.60 -3.51 11.18
N MET A 29 -1.03 -4.02 12.32
CA MET A 29 -0.24 -4.86 13.19
C MET A 29 -0.95 -6.20 13.34
N VAL A 30 -0.19 -7.30 13.31
CA VAL A 30 -0.68 -8.66 13.58
C VAL A 30 0.01 -9.23 14.81
N GLY A 31 -0.63 -10.17 15.47
CA GLY A 31 -0.05 -10.86 16.62
C GLY A 31 0.03 -10.01 17.88
N HIS A 32 -0.81 -8.99 18.03
CA HIS A 32 -0.95 -8.27 19.29
C HIS A 32 -1.38 -9.25 20.40
N PRO A 33 -0.84 -9.13 21.63
CA PRO A 33 -1.25 -9.97 22.75
C PRO A 33 -2.76 -10.10 22.88
N GLY A 34 -3.26 -11.34 22.92
CA GLY A 34 -4.68 -11.63 22.96
C GLY A 34 -5.39 -11.74 21.61
N GLU A 35 -4.73 -11.46 20.48
CA GLU A 35 -5.30 -11.65 19.14
C GLU A 35 -5.61 -13.14 18.90
N THR A 36 -6.88 -13.44 18.67
CA THR A 36 -7.36 -14.78 18.36
C THR A 36 -7.30 -15.05 16.85
N GLU A 37 -7.52 -16.31 16.45
CA GLU A 37 -7.67 -16.65 15.03
C GLU A 37 -8.88 -15.95 14.41
N ALA A 38 -9.96 -15.81 15.17
CA ALA A 38 -11.17 -15.10 14.70
C ALA A 38 -10.89 -13.62 14.45
N ASP A 39 -10.09 -12.97 15.31
CA ASP A 39 -9.68 -11.57 15.12
C ASP A 39 -8.81 -11.42 13.87
N PHE A 40 -7.91 -12.36 13.63
CA PHE A 40 -7.06 -12.35 12.43
C PHE A 40 -7.88 -12.58 11.16
N GLU A 41 -8.85 -13.51 11.15
CA GLU A 41 -9.77 -13.68 10.02
C GLU A 41 -10.56 -12.40 9.74
N GLU A 42 -11.04 -11.72 10.78
CA GLU A 42 -11.74 -10.46 10.64
C GLU A 42 -10.84 -9.36 10.05
N LEU A 43 -9.57 -9.32 10.43
CA LEU A 43 -8.59 -8.39 9.86
C LEU A 43 -8.35 -8.65 8.37
N LYS A 44 -8.25 -9.93 7.96
CA LYS A 44 -8.14 -10.31 6.54
C LYS A 44 -9.37 -9.90 5.73
N GLU A 45 -10.57 -10.10 6.27
CA GLU A 45 -11.81 -9.65 5.65
C GLU A 45 -11.86 -8.13 5.51
N PHE A 46 -11.39 -7.39 6.53
CA PHE A 46 -11.29 -5.94 6.48
C PHE A 46 -10.39 -5.48 5.32
N VAL A 47 -9.21 -6.06 5.17
CA VAL A 47 -8.27 -5.74 4.07
C VAL A 47 -8.89 -6.04 2.72
N ARG A 48 -9.51 -7.23 2.54
CA ARG A 48 -10.18 -7.61 1.29
C ARG A 48 -11.32 -6.68 0.92
N LYS A 49 -12.11 -6.26 1.91
CA LYS A 49 -13.26 -5.38 1.68
C LYS A 49 -12.85 -3.94 1.40
N VAL A 50 -11.90 -3.42 2.18
CA VAL A 50 -11.46 -2.03 2.03
C VAL A 50 -10.62 -1.83 0.78
N ARG A 51 -9.77 -2.80 0.40
CA ARG A 51 -8.85 -2.68 -0.76
C ARG A 51 -8.04 -1.39 -0.69
N PHE A 52 -7.15 -1.32 0.30
CA PHE A 52 -6.24 -0.17 0.44
C PHE A 52 -5.32 -0.05 -0.78
N ASP A 53 -5.10 1.17 -1.23
CA ASP A 53 -4.15 1.45 -2.32
C ASP A 53 -2.72 1.13 -1.88
N ARG A 54 -2.40 1.42 -0.62
CA ARG A 54 -1.11 1.12 0.00
C ARG A 54 -1.33 0.60 1.42
N MET A 55 -0.73 -0.51 1.73
CA MET A 55 -0.77 -1.08 3.07
C MET A 55 0.59 -1.63 3.46
N GLY A 56 1.09 -1.20 4.61
CA GLY A 56 2.16 -1.88 5.33
C GLY A 56 1.61 -2.70 6.48
N ALA A 57 2.30 -3.75 6.88
CA ALA A 57 2.00 -4.48 8.09
C ALA A 57 3.27 -4.90 8.80
N PHE A 58 3.18 -5.13 10.11
CA PHE A 58 4.27 -5.68 10.92
C PHE A 58 3.72 -6.59 12.01
N ALA A 59 4.55 -7.53 12.43
CA ALA A 59 4.27 -8.38 13.57
C ALA A 59 4.49 -7.59 14.87
N TYR A 60 3.64 -7.80 15.88
CA TYR A 60 3.83 -7.22 17.19
C TYR A 60 5.19 -7.63 17.79
N SER A 61 5.91 -6.65 18.29
CA SER A 61 7.11 -6.80 19.11
C SER A 61 6.88 -6.09 20.43
N GLU A 62 7.22 -6.76 21.53
CA GLU A 62 7.13 -6.16 22.86
C GLU A 62 8.20 -5.08 23.01
N GLU A 63 7.75 -3.86 23.34
CA GLU A 63 8.63 -2.72 23.57
C GLU A 63 8.55 -2.29 25.04
N GLU A 64 9.69 -2.29 25.72
CA GLU A 64 9.81 -1.91 27.13
C GLU A 64 9.24 -0.51 27.37
N GLY A 65 8.50 -0.35 28.47
CA GLY A 65 7.89 0.93 28.87
C GLY A 65 6.58 1.27 28.16
N THR A 66 6.09 0.38 27.27
CA THR A 66 4.75 0.56 26.69
C THR A 66 3.66 0.00 27.59
N TYR A 67 2.43 0.51 27.42
CA TYR A 67 1.25 -0.02 28.12
C TYR A 67 1.04 -1.50 27.79
N ALA A 68 1.24 -1.90 26.56
CA ALA A 68 1.06 -3.28 26.14
C ALA A 68 2.02 -4.23 26.87
N ALA A 69 3.30 -3.88 26.97
CA ALA A 69 4.28 -4.68 27.69
C ALA A 69 4.01 -4.75 29.21
N ALA A 70 3.37 -3.73 29.80
CA ALA A 70 3.04 -3.71 31.21
C ALA A 70 1.78 -4.50 31.57
N GLU A 71 0.79 -4.55 30.69
CA GLU A 71 -0.55 -5.06 30.98
C GLU A 71 -0.87 -6.39 30.31
N TYR A 72 -0.12 -6.78 29.27
CA TYR A 72 -0.38 -7.99 28.51
C TYR A 72 0.84 -8.88 28.44
N GLU A 73 0.64 -10.19 28.52
CA GLU A 73 1.66 -11.20 28.27
C GLU A 73 1.70 -11.49 26.74
N ASP A 74 2.89 -11.37 26.15
CA ASP A 74 3.09 -11.74 24.73
C ASP A 74 3.14 -13.28 24.58
N SER A 75 1.97 -13.89 24.57
CA SER A 75 1.78 -15.35 24.52
C SER A 75 1.69 -15.92 23.12
N ILE A 76 1.69 -15.09 22.06
CA ILE A 76 1.62 -15.57 20.67
C ILE A 76 3.01 -15.89 20.16
N PRO A 77 3.29 -17.15 19.74
CA PRO A 77 4.58 -17.52 19.20
C PRO A 77 5.00 -16.68 18.00
N GLN A 78 6.30 -16.37 17.89
CA GLN A 78 6.83 -15.53 16.82
C GLN A 78 6.55 -16.11 15.42
N GLU A 79 6.59 -17.41 15.28
CA GLU A 79 6.25 -18.12 14.04
C GLU A 79 4.79 -17.91 13.61
N VAL A 80 3.87 -17.83 14.58
CA VAL A 80 2.44 -17.54 14.31
C VAL A 80 2.27 -16.09 13.85
N LYS A 81 2.94 -15.14 14.52
CA LYS A 81 2.93 -13.73 14.13
C LYS A 81 3.49 -13.54 12.72
N GLN A 82 4.61 -14.22 12.40
CA GLN A 82 5.21 -14.14 11.07
C GLN A 82 4.29 -14.75 10.00
N ALA A 83 3.69 -15.92 10.27
CA ALA A 83 2.76 -16.55 9.35
C ALA A 83 1.53 -15.65 9.06
N ARG A 84 0.98 -15.00 10.09
CA ARG A 84 -0.11 -14.03 9.93
C ARG A 84 0.31 -12.81 9.12
N LEU A 85 1.53 -12.30 9.34
CA LEU A 85 2.08 -11.19 8.57
C LEU A 85 2.21 -11.55 7.10
N ASP A 86 2.81 -12.70 6.80
CA ASP A 86 3.04 -13.17 5.44
C ASP A 86 1.71 -13.38 4.69
N GLU A 87 0.71 -13.98 5.37
CA GLU A 87 -0.62 -14.17 4.79
C GLU A 87 -1.32 -12.83 4.51
N LEU A 88 -1.29 -11.88 5.46
CA LEU A 88 -1.91 -10.57 5.29
C LEU A 88 -1.25 -9.78 4.15
N MET A 89 0.08 -9.81 4.06
CA MET A 89 0.83 -9.15 2.99
C MET A 89 0.59 -9.79 1.63
N SER A 90 0.41 -11.11 1.56
CA SER A 90 0.04 -11.80 0.32
C SER A 90 -1.34 -11.35 -0.19
N ILE A 91 -2.32 -11.16 0.70
CA ILE A 91 -3.63 -10.61 0.33
C ILE A 91 -3.48 -9.20 -0.25
N GLN A 92 -2.71 -8.34 0.41
CA GLN A 92 -2.48 -6.98 -0.07
C GLN A 92 -1.72 -6.95 -1.39
N GLN A 93 -0.76 -7.83 -1.62
CA GLN A 93 -0.04 -7.93 -2.89
C GLN A 93 -1.01 -8.23 -4.04
N GLY A 94 -1.93 -9.16 -3.85
CA GLY A 94 -2.99 -9.44 -4.83
C GLY A 94 -3.84 -8.20 -5.13
N ILE A 95 -4.30 -7.50 -4.09
CA ILE A 95 -5.08 -6.26 -4.23
C ILE A 95 -4.28 -5.18 -4.96
N SER A 96 -3.01 -5.01 -4.62
CA SER A 96 -2.13 -4.01 -5.26
C SER A 96 -1.93 -4.31 -6.74
N GLY A 97 -1.75 -5.58 -7.12
CA GLY A 97 -1.65 -6.01 -8.50
C GLY A 97 -2.92 -5.69 -9.31
N GLU A 98 -4.10 -6.00 -8.75
CA GLU A 98 -5.39 -5.68 -9.37
C GLU A 98 -5.57 -4.16 -9.55
N LEU A 99 -5.31 -3.35 -8.51
CA LEU A 99 -5.40 -1.90 -8.57
C LEU A 99 -4.38 -1.28 -9.54
N SER A 100 -3.21 -1.86 -9.69
CA SER A 100 -2.21 -1.46 -10.69
C SER A 100 -2.68 -1.79 -12.10
N ALA A 101 -3.27 -2.97 -12.31
CA ALA A 101 -3.84 -3.35 -13.60
C ALA A 101 -5.00 -2.43 -14.03
N GLU A 102 -5.82 -1.94 -13.09
CA GLU A 102 -6.89 -0.99 -13.34
C GLU A 102 -6.40 0.38 -13.83
N LYS A 103 -5.12 0.71 -13.64
CA LYS A 103 -4.49 1.95 -14.13
C LYS A 103 -4.06 1.88 -15.59
N VAL A 104 -3.95 0.69 -16.16
CA VAL A 104 -3.57 0.51 -17.58
C VAL A 104 -4.59 1.21 -18.49
N GLY A 105 -4.10 2.02 -19.43
CA GLY A 105 -4.89 2.88 -20.30
C GLY A 105 -5.25 4.23 -19.70
N ARG A 106 -4.96 4.49 -18.41
CA ARG A 106 -5.20 5.80 -17.80
C ARG A 106 -4.03 6.75 -18.05
N GLN A 107 -4.35 8.03 -18.11
CA GLN A 107 -3.37 9.10 -18.16
C GLN A 107 -3.13 9.60 -16.73
N MET A 108 -1.88 9.66 -16.34
CA MET A 108 -1.45 10.06 -15.01
C MET A 108 -0.40 11.17 -15.08
N LYS A 109 -0.39 12.04 -14.08
CA LYS A 109 0.67 13.02 -13.89
C LYS A 109 1.82 12.38 -13.13
N VAL A 110 3.01 12.38 -13.72
CA VAL A 110 4.21 11.71 -13.19
C VAL A 110 5.33 12.74 -13.07
N ILE A 111 6.00 12.78 -11.92
CA ILE A 111 7.26 13.46 -11.75
C ILE A 111 8.40 12.50 -12.03
N ILE A 112 9.42 12.96 -12.77
CA ILE A 112 10.61 12.16 -13.02
C ILE A 112 11.61 12.34 -11.87
N ASP A 113 11.94 11.26 -11.20
CA ASP A 113 12.85 11.28 -10.05
C ASP A 113 14.30 11.01 -10.46
N ARG A 114 14.53 10.09 -11.42
CA ARG A 114 15.87 9.69 -11.87
C ARG A 114 15.88 9.05 -13.26
N LEU A 115 17.08 8.90 -13.81
CA LEU A 115 17.35 8.07 -14.98
C LEU A 115 18.15 6.84 -14.51
N GLU A 116 17.70 5.66 -14.87
CA GLU A 116 18.33 4.40 -14.52
C GLU A 116 18.35 3.46 -15.74
N GLY A 117 19.55 3.22 -16.29
CA GLY A 117 19.71 2.46 -17.52
C GLY A 117 18.93 3.08 -18.68
N GLU A 118 18.03 2.31 -19.25
CA GLU A 118 17.18 2.72 -20.39
C GLU A 118 15.82 3.28 -19.97
N TYR A 119 15.60 3.51 -18.65
CA TYR A 119 14.34 4.01 -18.13
C TYR A 119 14.49 5.31 -17.37
N TYR A 120 13.58 6.24 -17.62
CA TYR A 120 13.26 7.29 -16.69
C TYR A 120 12.33 6.71 -15.62
N ILE A 121 12.69 6.87 -14.38
CA ILE A 121 11.92 6.42 -13.23
C ILE A 121 11.22 7.63 -12.62
N GLY A 122 9.93 7.50 -12.43
CA GLY A 122 9.11 8.53 -11.83
C GLY A 122 8.05 7.96 -10.91
N ARG A 123 7.23 8.80 -10.36
CA ARG A 123 6.10 8.43 -9.50
C ARG A 123 4.88 9.29 -9.78
N THR A 124 3.72 8.74 -9.49
CA THR A 124 2.47 9.47 -9.60
C THR A 124 2.27 10.42 -8.42
N GLU A 125 1.25 11.29 -8.50
CA GLU A 125 0.87 12.19 -7.40
C GLU A 125 0.40 11.47 -6.13
N PHE A 126 0.12 10.17 -6.20
CA PHE A 126 -0.36 9.33 -5.11
C PHE A 126 0.76 8.54 -4.42
N ASP A 127 1.98 8.57 -4.96
CA ASP A 127 3.06 7.67 -4.56
C ASP A 127 4.20 8.43 -3.87
N SER A 128 4.69 7.85 -2.77
CA SER A 128 5.84 8.34 -2.02
C SER A 128 7.14 7.86 -2.67
N PRO A 129 8.20 8.68 -2.65
CA PRO A 129 9.50 8.25 -3.17
C PRO A 129 10.04 7.05 -2.37
N GLU A 130 10.71 6.12 -3.06
CA GLU A 130 11.46 4.98 -2.49
C GLU A 130 10.62 3.92 -1.74
N VAL A 131 9.32 4.12 -1.59
CA VAL A 131 8.45 3.23 -0.80
C VAL A 131 7.32 2.63 -1.63
N ASP A 132 6.81 3.39 -2.60
CA ASP A 132 5.66 3.00 -3.41
C ASP A 132 6.08 2.60 -4.83
N PRO A 133 5.18 1.96 -5.60
CA PRO A 133 5.41 1.64 -7.00
C PRO A 133 5.91 2.81 -7.82
N GLU A 134 6.83 2.51 -8.70
CA GLU A 134 7.41 3.48 -9.61
C GLU A 134 6.72 3.43 -10.98
N VAL A 135 6.90 4.48 -11.76
CA VAL A 135 6.50 4.52 -13.16
C VAL A 135 7.74 4.49 -14.04
N LEU A 136 7.94 3.39 -14.75
CA LEU A 136 9.05 3.18 -15.67
C LEU A 136 8.65 3.69 -17.05
N ILE A 137 9.42 4.65 -17.57
CA ILE A 137 9.20 5.24 -18.90
C ILE A 137 10.44 4.98 -19.74
N GLU A 138 10.30 4.19 -20.80
CA GLU A 138 11.41 3.85 -21.68
C GLU A 138 12.02 5.11 -22.29
N ARG A 139 13.35 5.15 -22.31
CA ARG A 139 14.11 6.25 -22.90
C ARG A 139 13.97 6.23 -24.42
N GLY A 140 13.23 7.21 -24.94
CA GLY A 140 13.08 7.46 -26.35
C GLY A 140 13.96 8.63 -26.83
N ASP A 141 13.63 9.15 -28.02
CA ASP A 141 14.34 10.28 -28.64
C ASP A 141 14.17 11.60 -27.85
N ARG A 142 13.10 11.72 -27.06
CA ARG A 142 12.81 12.89 -26.25
C ARG A 142 13.50 12.77 -24.88
N ALA A 143 14.43 13.67 -24.60
CA ALA A 143 15.02 13.79 -23.27
C ALA A 143 13.99 14.33 -22.26
N LEU A 144 13.84 13.63 -21.13
CA LEU A 144 13.06 14.11 -19.99
C LEU A 144 13.96 14.74 -18.94
N HIS A 145 13.44 15.74 -18.23
CA HIS A 145 14.18 16.43 -17.17
C HIS A 145 13.75 15.91 -15.79
N ILE A 146 14.73 15.52 -14.99
CA ILE A 146 14.52 15.13 -13.60
C ILE A 146 13.91 16.31 -12.82
N GLY A 147 12.94 16.02 -11.97
CA GLY A 147 12.17 17.00 -11.19
C GLY A 147 11.00 17.64 -11.96
N ASN A 148 10.85 17.36 -13.25
CA ASN A 148 9.70 17.87 -14.02
C ASN A 148 8.55 16.89 -14.06
N PHE A 149 7.34 17.45 -14.20
CA PHE A 149 6.10 16.69 -14.38
C PHE A 149 5.80 16.46 -15.85
N TYR A 150 5.29 15.27 -16.13
CA TYR A 150 4.84 14.87 -17.46
C TYR A 150 3.49 14.17 -17.38
N HIS A 151 2.70 14.23 -18.45
CA HIS A 151 1.53 13.39 -18.62
C HIS A 151 1.96 12.08 -19.26
N VAL A 152 1.59 10.99 -18.63
CA VAL A 152 2.02 9.63 -18.97
C VAL A 152 0.80 8.74 -19.10
N GLU A 153 0.67 8.06 -20.22
CA GLU A 153 -0.28 6.98 -20.39
C GLU A 153 0.33 5.69 -19.81
N ILE A 154 -0.35 5.05 -18.88
CA ILE A 154 0.07 3.75 -18.34
C ILE A 154 -0.26 2.67 -19.38
N VAL A 155 0.76 1.98 -19.86
CA VAL A 155 0.61 0.98 -20.94
C VAL A 155 0.67 -0.45 -20.44
N LYS A 156 1.26 -0.67 -19.25
CA LYS A 156 1.41 -1.96 -18.62
C LYS A 156 1.60 -1.80 -17.12
N SER A 157 1.24 -2.82 -16.34
CA SER A 157 1.62 -2.98 -14.94
C SER A 157 2.23 -4.36 -14.74
N ASP A 158 3.06 -4.50 -13.73
CA ASP A 158 3.43 -5.77 -13.14
C ASP A 158 3.07 -5.78 -11.63
N ASP A 159 3.63 -6.72 -10.87
CA ASP A 159 3.29 -6.90 -9.44
C ASP A 159 3.75 -5.72 -8.58
N PHE A 160 4.69 -4.91 -9.06
CA PHE A 160 5.34 -3.86 -8.29
C PHE A 160 5.21 -2.48 -8.94
N ASP A 161 5.37 -2.39 -10.26
CA ASP A 161 5.55 -1.12 -10.96
C ASP A 161 4.59 -0.92 -12.12
N LEU A 162 4.52 0.32 -12.57
CA LEU A 162 3.78 0.73 -13.75
C LEU A 162 4.75 1.06 -14.88
N PHE A 163 4.33 0.78 -16.11
CA PHE A 163 5.07 1.15 -17.31
C PHE A 163 4.27 2.20 -18.07
N GLY A 164 4.93 3.27 -18.44
CA GLY A 164 4.26 4.42 -19.03
C GLY A 164 4.90 4.92 -20.32
N ARG A 165 4.12 5.65 -21.08
CA ARG A 165 4.54 6.36 -22.30
C ARG A 165 4.16 7.83 -22.18
N ILE A 166 5.07 8.73 -22.54
CA ILE A 166 4.81 10.18 -22.58
C ILE A 166 3.76 10.49 -23.67
N ILE A 167 2.83 11.35 -23.37
CA ILE A 167 1.80 11.88 -24.27
C ILE A 167 1.92 13.37 -24.46
#